data_dd44db8d60f055e29189b1f964e9d5db
#
_entry.id   dd44db8d60f055e29189b1f964e9d5db
#
_cell.length_a   1.000
_cell.length_b   1.000
_cell.length_c   1.000
_cell.angle_alpha   90.00
_cell.angle_beta   90.00
_cell.angle_gamma   90.00
#
_symmetry.space_group_name_H-M   'P 1'
#
loop_
_entity.id
_entity.type
_entity.pdbx_description
1 polymer ?
#
loop_
_entity_poly.entity_id
_entity_poly.type
_entity_poly.pdbx_seq_one_letter_code
_entity_poly.pdbx_strand_id
1 'polypeptide(L)'
;MSGFQVYNSSGYMTIDSDYRSTVISTNKGMPTLTDIGNQTNINSPFGDGVTLGFLPYNFLAGMTGPIWFRFSKAAYCFPGAQLFEAGSGTFMNTSPTGTIASGYLDVFNSSGTRVWSAASAGTMPRITDFITIPVGYDLSTNTLSITPGYNPWICISQAPGNYSPDPEGPLGYSGFQFKWTGSQIQIRWVQARQRTYPQLFSGIAYKIALAQFTGY
;
A
#
# COMPACT_ATOMS: atom_id res chain seq x y z
N MET A 1 -32.74 8.04 3.52
CA MET A 1 -32.43 6.63 3.81
C MET A 1 -31.50 6.62 5.01
N SER A 2 -31.81 5.87 6.05
CA SER A 2 -30.91 5.71 7.21
C SER A 2 -29.96 4.57 6.88
N GLY A 3 -28.70 4.89 6.54
CA GLY A 3 -27.65 3.91 6.37
C GLY A 3 -27.13 3.42 7.73
N PHE A 4 -26.52 2.25 7.74
CA PHE A 4 -25.81 1.69 8.90
C PHE A 4 -24.30 1.90 8.70
N GLN A 5 -23.66 2.53 9.66
CA GLN A 5 -22.22 2.77 9.64
C GLN A 5 -21.58 2.35 10.96
N VAL A 6 -20.42 1.72 10.90
CA VAL A 6 -19.62 1.34 12.05
C VAL A 6 -18.25 1.99 11.94
N TYR A 7 -17.80 2.58 13.04
CA TYR A 7 -16.51 3.21 13.18
C TYR A 7 -15.64 2.44 14.18
N ASN A 8 -14.34 2.41 13.97
CA ASN A 8 -13.40 1.89 14.95
C ASN A 8 -13.17 2.91 16.07
N SER A 9 -12.38 2.53 17.09
CA SER A 9 -12.05 3.41 18.23
C SER A 9 -11.25 4.67 17.83
N SER A 10 -10.64 4.69 16.65
CA SER A 10 -9.94 5.84 16.09
C SER A 10 -10.83 6.72 15.22
N GLY A 11 -12.13 6.41 15.12
CA GLY A 11 -13.11 7.18 14.32
C GLY A 11 -13.07 6.88 12.83
N TYR A 12 -12.37 5.83 12.37
CA TYR A 12 -12.39 5.43 10.97
C TYR A 12 -13.57 4.48 10.70
N MET A 13 -14.29 4.76 9.62
CA MET A 13 -15.40 3.94 9.17
C MET A 13 -14.92 2.57 8.70
N THR A 14 -15.48 1.50 9.24
CA THR A 14 -15.11 0.11 8.97
C THR A 14 -16.18 -0.66 8.24
N ILE A 15 -17.44 -0.29 8.41
CA ILE A 15 -18.58 -0.88 7.71
C ILE A 15 -19.50 0.25 7.29
N ASP A 16 -19.96 0.20 6.05
CA ASP A 16 -20.95 1.13 5.50
C ASP A 16 -21.95 0.35 4.65
N SER A 17 -23.24 0.53 4.93
CA SER A 17 -24.31 -0.14 4.17
C SER A 17 -24.42 0.36 2.73
N ASP A 18 -23.91 1.56 2.42
CA ASP A 18 -23.98 2.12 1.07
C ASP A 18 -22.83 1.65 0.18
N TYR A 19 -21.72 1.14 0.77
CA TYR A 19 -20.53 0.72 0.05
C TYR A 19 -20.19 -0.73 0.32
N ARG A 20 -19.96 -1.47 -0.75
CA ARG A 20 -19.52 -2.86 -0.65
C ARG A 20 -18.06 -2.93 -0.22
N SER A 21 -17.79 -3.72 0.81
CA SER A 21 -16.42 -4.05 1.23
C SER A 21 -15.71 -4.88 0.18
N THR A 22 -14.41 -4.62 -0.01
CA THR A 22 -13.56 -5.46 -0.83
C THR A 22 -13.13 -6.71 -0.06
N VAL A 23 -12.97 -7.82 -0.74
CA VAL A 23 -12.50 -9.09 -0.15
C VAL A 23 -11.23 -9.57 -0.84
N ILE A 24 -10.41 -10.35 -0.14
CA ILE A 24 -9.19 -10.92 -0.70
C ILE A 24 -9.50 -11.72 -1.95
N SER A 25 -8.83 -11.42 -3.05
CA SER A 25 -8.87 -12.19 -4.29
C SER A 25 -7.57 -12.95 -4.54
N THR A 26 -6.44 -12.40 -4.11
CA THR A 26 -5.12 -13.02 -4.32
C THR A 26 -4.19 -12.65 -3.17
N ASN A 27 -3.38 -13.61 -2.73
CA ASN A 27 -2.27 -13.42 -1.79
C ASN A 27 -1.00 -14.01 -2.42
N LYS A 28 0.07 -13.21 -2.51
CA LYS A 28 1.35 -13.61 -3.11
C LYS A 28 2.52 -13.14 -2.27
N GLY A 29 3.41 -14.06 -1.89
CA GLY A 29 4.71 -13.72 -1.32
C GLY A 29 5.64 -13.11 -2.38
N MET A 30 6.59 -12.30 -1.93
CA MET A 30 7.67 -11.84 -2.78
C MET A 30 8.62 -12.99 -3.09
N PRO A 31 8.96 -13.22 -4.37
CA PRO A 31 9.94 -14.23 -4.73
C PRO A 31 11.34 -13.89 -4.20
N THR A 32 12.19 -14.90 -4.11
CA THR A 32 13.60 -14.75 -3.77
C THR A 32 14.41 -14.26 -4.98
N LEU A 33 15.62 -13.76 -4.75
CA LEU A 33 16.50 -13.17 -5.78
C LEU A 33 16.85 -14.11 -6.95
N THR A 34 16.72 -15.43 -6.76
CA THR A 34 17.09 -16.43 -7.78
C THR A 34 16.15 -16.49 -8.98
N ASP A 35 14.96 -15.90 -8.85
CA ASP A 35 13.89 -16.11 -9.82
C ASP A 35 13.64 -14.90 -10.74
N ILE A 36 14.43 -13.81 -10.62
CA ILE A 36 14.10 -12.55 -11.27
C ILE A 36 15.35 -11.89 -11.88
N GLY A 37 15.17 -11.40 -13.09
CA GLY A 37 16.20 -10.73 -13.90
C GLY A 37 16.83 -9.47 -13.26
N ASN A 38 17.41 -8.60 -14.08
CA ASN A 38 18.27 -7.50 -13.69
C ASN A 38 17.75 -6.65 -12.52
N GLN A 39 18.57 -6.51 -11.49
CA GLN A 39 18.33 -5.59 -10.37
C GLN A 39 18.44 -4.14 -10.84
N THR A 40 17.56 -3.30 -10.31
CA THR A 40 17.68 -1.84 -10.42
C THR A 40 18.28 -1.29 -9.14
N ASN A 41 19.42 -0.63 -9.25
CA ASN A 41 20.08 -0.05 -8.10
C ASN A 41 19.66 1.41 -7.91
N ILE A 42 19.12 1.72 -6.73
CA ILE A 42 18.72 3.08 -6.33
C ILE A 42 19.35 3.39 -4.98
N ASN A 43 19.98 4.54 -4.83
CA ASN A 43 20.50 4.96 -3.54
C ASN A 43 19.35 5.24 -2.58
N SER A 44 19.49 4.74 -1.34
CA SER A 44 18.52 4.98 -0.29
C SER A 44 18.43 6.48 0.04
N PRO A 45 17.24 7.05 0.09
CA PRO A 45 17.05 8.46 0.43
C PRO A 45 17.07 8.69 1.94
N PHE A 46 17.15 7.64 2.76
CA PHE A 46 17.00 7.72 4.21
C PHE A 46 18.29 8.08 4.96
N GLY A 47 19.37 8.39 4.22
CA GLY A 47 20.64 8.82 4.82
C GLY A 47 21.46 7.69 5.45
N ASP A 48 21.11 6.44 5.16
CA ASP A 48 21.78 5.26 5.68
C ASP A 48 22.93 4.75 4.80
N GLY A 49 23.20 5.43 3.68
CA GLY A 49 24.31 5.10 2.78
C GLY A 49 24.13 3.79 2.00
N VAL A 50 22.94 3.21 2.00
CA VAL A 50 22.67 1.92 1.36
C VAL A 50 22.30 2.13 -0.10
N THR A 51 22.90 1.34 -1.00
CA THR A 51 22.42 1.17 -2.38
C THR A 51 21.45 -0.02 -2.40
N LEU A 52 20.20 0.26 -2.77
CA LEU A 52 19.12 -0.70 -2.75
C LEU A 52 19.06 -1.46 -4.07
N GLY A 53 19.20 -2.77 -4.03
CA GLY A 53 18.96 -3.66 -5.16
C GLY A 53 17.50 -4.04 -5.25
N PHE A 54 16.75 -3.34 -6.08
CA PHE A 54 15.35 -3.63 -6.30
C PHE A 54 15.13 -4.58 -7.46
N LEU A 55 14.14 -5.44 -7.30
CA LEU A 55 13.63 -6.31 -8.33
C LEU A 55 12.35 -5.71 -8.91
N PRO A 56 12.21 -5.65 -10.25
CA PRO A 56 10.93 -5.31 -10.87
C PRO A 56 9.92 -6.43 -10.61
N TYR A 57 8.77 -6.08 -10.08
CA TYR A 57 7.71 -7.03 -9.81
C TYR A 57 6.36 -6.51 -10.31
N ASN A 58 5.94 -6.99 -11.47
CA ASN A 58 4.66 -6.60 -12.06
C ASN A 58 3.48 -7.25 -11.31
N PHE A 59 3.15 -6.70 -10.14
CA PHE A 59 2.02 -7.16 -9.33
C PHE A 59 0.68 -6.60 -9.81
N LEU A 60 0.69 -5.57 -10.66
CA LEU A 60 -0.53 -4.95 -11.19
C LEU A 60 -1.17 -5.77 -12.32
N ALA A 61 -0.42 -6.66 -12.96
CA ALA A 61 -0.94 -7.48 -14.05
C ALA A 61 -2.07 -8.40 -13.54
N GLY A 62 -3.29 -8.13 -14.00
CA GLY A 62 -4.49 -8.90 -13.63
C GLY A 62 -5.06 -8.62 -12.24
N MET A 63 -4.53 -7.63 -11.51
CA MET A 63 -5.08 -7.19 -10.22
C MET A 63 -6.07 -6.03 -10.43
N THR A 64 -7.31 -6.22 -10.00
CA THR A 64 -8.37 -5.21 -10.06
C THR A 64 -8.78 -4.84 -8.64
N GLY A 65 -8.54 -3.60 -8.22
CA GLY A 65 -8.89 -3.10 -6.90
C GLY A 65 -7.68 -2.80 -6.02
N PRO A 66 -7.90 -2.51 -4.74
CA PRO A 66 -6.82 -2.15 -3.82
C PRO A 66 -5.78 -3.25 -3.65
N ILE A 67 -4.51 -2.87 -3.74
CA ILE A 67 -3.37 -3.73 -3.52
C ILE A 67 -2.71 -3.33 -2.20
N TRP A 68 -2.50 -4.32 -1.37
CA TRP A 68 -1.93 -4.19 -0.04
C TRP A 68 -0.59 -4.87 0.01
N PHE A 69 0.35 -4.29 0.73
CA PHE A 69 1.68 -4.87 0.96
C PHE A 69 2.00 -4.85 2.44
N ARG A 70 2.53 -5.96 2.94
CA ARG A 70 3.04 -6.07 4.31
C ARG A 70 4.47 -6.57 4.26
N PHE A 71 5.37 -5.87 4.96
CA PHE A 71 6.75 -6.27 5.09
C PHE A 71 6.89 -7.57 5.90
N SER A 72 7.78 -8.46 5.50
CA SER A 72 8.13 -9.67 6.25
C SER A 72 9.37 -9.48 7.12
N LYS A 73 10.17 -8.47 6.82
CA LYS A 73 11.43 -8.11 7.50
C LYS A 73 11.68 -6.62 7.37
N ALA A 74 12.67 -6.08 8.09
CA ALA A 74 13.20 -4.75 7.80
C ALA A 74 13.69 -4.71 6.35
N ALA A 75 13.13 -3.82 5.54
CA ALA A 75 13.35 -3.75 4.10
C ALA A 75 12.82 -2.45 3.51
N TYR A 76 13.04 -2.29 2.21
CA TYR A 76 12.60 -1.14 1.42
C TYR A 76 11.68 -1.59 0.30
N CYS A 77 10.80 -0.69 -0.14
CA CYS A 77 10.05 -0.86 -1.38
C CYS A 77 9.74 0.48 -2.05
N PHE A 78 9.59 0.43 -3.37
CA PHE A 78 9.22 1.56 -4.21
C PHE A 78 7.99 1.15 -5.05
N PRO A 79 6.80 1.09 -4.43
CA PRO A 79 5.66 0.37 -5.00
C PRO A 79 5.10 0.99 -6.27
N GLY A 80 5.06 2.31 -6.37
CA GLY A 80 4.56 2.98 -7.59
C GLY A 80 5.43 2.73 -8.82
N ALA A 81 6.71 2.41 -8.61
CA ALA A 81 7.64 1.95 -9.64
C ALA A 81 7.68 0.42 -9.79
N GLN A 82 6.89 -0.31 -9.01
CA GLN A 82 6.88 -1.77 -8.95
C GLN A 82 8.24 -2.39 -8.62
N LEU A 83 9.01 -1.74 -7.74
CA LEU A 83 10.35 -2.13 -7.35
C LEU A 83 10.38 -2.53 -5.87
N PHE A 84 10.88 -3.75 -5.58
CA PHE A 84 10.89 -4.32 -4.24
C PHE A 84 12.20 -5.04 -3.96
N GLU A 85 12.64 -5.02 -2.71
CA GLU A 85 13.72 -5.93 -2.29
C GLU A 85 13.21 -7.38 -2.24
N ALA A 86 14.08 -8.30 -2.61
CA ALA A 86 13.77 -9.73 -2.58
C ALA A 86 13.35 -10.20 -1.19
N GLY A 87 12.27 -10.95 -1.12
CA GLY A 87 11.75 -11.49 0.13
C GLY A 87 11.30 -10.41 1.13
N SER A 88 11.09 -9.16 0.68
CA SER A 88 10.75 -8.04 1.56
C SER A 88 9.35 -8.12 2.14
N GLY A 89 8.43 -8.88 1.52
CA GLY A 89 7.06 -8.91 2.02
C GLY A 89 6.10 -9.79 1.22
N THR A 90 4.82 -9.52 1.44
CA THR A 90 3.69 -10.23 0.83
C THR A 90 2.71 -9.22 0.27
N PHE A 91 2.16 -9.52 -0.91
CA PHE A 91 1.09 -8.77 -1.55
C PHE A 91 -0.26 -9.43 -1.31
N MET A 92 -1.27 -8.61 -1.16
CA MET A 92 -2.65 -9.01 -1.12
C MET A 92 -3.47 -8.10 -2.03
N ASN A 93 -4.21 -8.68 -2.96
CA ASN A 93 -5.17 -7.95 -3.77
C ASN A 93 -6.58 -8.17 -3.20
N THR A 94 -7.36 -7.09 -3.09
CA THR A 94 -8.76 -7.16 -2.70
C THR A 94 -9.64 -6.68 -3.85
N SER A 95 -10.79 -7.34 -4.04
CA SER A 95 -11.72 -7.05 -5.13
C SER A 95 -13.09 -6.66 -4.61
N PRO A 96 -13.75 -5.65 -5.20
CA PRO A 96 -15.14 -5.31 -4.88
C PRO A 96 -16.14 -6.32 -5.45
N THR A 97 -15.72 -7.19 -6.38
CA THR A 97 -16.55 -8.21 -7.01
C THR A 97 -16.40 -9.60 -6.37
N GLY A 98 -15.49 -9.75 -5.39
CA GLY A 98 -15.30 -11.01 -4.69
C GLY A 98 -16.54 -11.47 -3.91
N THR A 99 -16.66 -12.76 -3.65
CA THR A 99 -17.79 -13.31 -2.93
C THR A 99 -17.73 -12.94 -1.44
N ILE A 100 -18.81 -12.37 -0.90
CA ILE A 100 -19.01 -12.18 0.53
C ILE A 100 -19.89 -13.33 1.02
N ALA A 101 -19.30 -14.26 1.79
CA ALA A 101 -20.03 -15.38 2.38
C ALA A 101 -21.04 -14.87 3.41
N SER A 102 -22.20 -15.53 3.51
CA SER A 102 -23.21 -15.25 4.53
C SER A 102 -22.87 -15.92 5.84
N GLY A 103 -23.23 -15.29 6.95
CA GLY A 103 -23.20 -15.93 8.25
C GLY A 103 -23.14 -14.95 9.42
N TYR A 104 -23.76 -15.34 10.52
CA TYR A 104 -23.85 -14.65 11.81
C TYR A 104 -24.48 -13.24 11.75
N LEU A 105 -23.84 -12.30 11.06
CA LEU A 105 -24.30 -10.93 10.87
C LEU A 105 -23.96 -10.49 9.46
N ASP A 106 -24.96 -10.12 8.70
CA ASP A 106 -24.86 -9.62 7.33
C ASP A 106 -25.38 -8.19 7.25
N VAL A 107 -24.71 -7.33 6.49
CA VAL A 107 -25.17 -5.98 6.17
C VAL A 107 -25.53 -5.93 4.70
N PHE A 108 -26.70 -5.40 4.40
CA PHE A 108 -27.24 -5.25 3.06
C PHE A 108 -27.41 -3.77 2.72
N ASN A 109 -27.21 -3.41 1.47
CA ASN A 109 -27.58 -2.08 0.98
C ASN A 109 -29.08 -1.96 0.73
N SER A 110 -29.51 -0.77 0.32
CA SER A 110 -30.94 -0.48 0.03
C SER A 110 -31.53 -1.32 -1.12
N SER A 111 -30.68 -1.91 -1.96
CA SER A 111 -31.07 -2.81 -3.05
C SER A 111 -31.10 -4.29 -2.64
N GLY A 112 -30.89 -4.62 -1.36
CA GLY A 112 -30.84 -5.98 -0.87
C GLY A 112 -29.55 -6.74 -1.23
N THR A 113 -28.51 -6.05 -1.71
CA THR A 113 -27.20 -6.67 -2.00
C THR A 113 -26.37 -6.71 -0.72
N ARG A 114 -25.82 -7.87 -0.38
CA ARG A 114 -24.91 -8.00 0.77
C ARG A 114 -23.62 -7.21 0.48
N VAL A 115 -23.30 -6.27 1.36
CA VAL A 115 -22.13 -5.39 1.26
C VAL A 115 -21.05 -5.73 2.28
N TRP A 116 -21.42 -6.40 3.36
CA TRP A 116 -20.50 -6.86 4.40
C TRP A 116 -21.08 -8.10 5.10
N SER A 117 -20.21 -8.95 5.66
CA SER A 117 -20.61 -10.08 6.52
C SER A 117 -19.54 -10.39 7.54
N ALA A 118 -19.95 -10.73 8.76
CA ALA A 118 -19.07 -11.22 9.81
C ALA A 118 -18.31 -12.49 9.40
N ALA A 119 -18.92 -13.36 8.62
CA ALA A 119 -18.29 -14.58 8.10
C ALA A 119 -17.14 -14.29 7.12
N SER A 120 -17.16 -13.15 6.45
CA SER A 120 -16.12 -12.73 5.50
C SER A 120 -15.18 -11.66 6.06
N ALA A 121 -15.38 -11.20 7.28
CA ALA A 121 -14.64 -10.08 7.87
C ALA A 121 -13.13 -10.33 7.92
N GLY A 122 -12.69 -11.58 8.06
CA GLY A 122 -11.26 -11.95 8.04
C GLY A 122 -10.58 -11.74 6.70
N THR A 123 -11.34 -11.70 5.60
CA THR A 123 -10.85 -11.49 4.24
C THR A 123 -11.03 -10.05 3.75
N MET A 124 -11.53 -9.18 4.60
CA MET A 124 -11.76 -7.76 4.31
C MET A 124 -10.68 -6.89 4.98
N PRO A 125 -10.19 -5.82 4.32
CA PRO A 125 -9.28 -4.89 4.94
C PRO A 125 -10.00 -4.12 6.06
N ARG A 126 -9.56 -4.30 7.30
CA ARG A 126 -9.99 -3.45 8.40
C ARG A 126 -9.04 -2.27 8.49
N ILE A 127 -9.49 -1.11 8.04
CA ILE A 127 -8.71 0.13 8.11
C ILE A 127 -8.49 0.47 9.58
N THR A 128 -7.25 0.60 9.97
CA THR A 128 -6.84 0.88 11.35
C THR A 128 -6.29 2.28 11.51
N ASP A 129 -5.66 2.81 10.46
CA ASP A 129 -5.06 4.14 10.48
C ASP A 129 -4.75 4.61 9.04
N PHE A 130 -4.23 5.83 8.93
CA PHE A 130 -3.70 6.39 7.69
C PHE A 130 -2.31 6.99 7.92
N ILE A 131 -1.41 6.72 6.99
CA ILE A 131 -0.24 7.57 6.81
C ILE A 131 -0.75 8.90 6.27
N THR A 132 -0.62 9.98 7.03
CA THR A 132 -1.06 11.30 6.61
C THR A 132 0.15 12.18 6.37
N ILE A 133 0.30 12.65 5.13
CA ILE A 133 1.31 13.62 4.73
C ILE A 133 0.62 14.98 4.71
N PRO A 134 0.99 15.92 5.61
CA PRO A 134 0.33 17.21 5.68
C PRO A 134 0.58 18.07 4.44
N VAL A 135 -0.32 19.03 4.19
CA VAL A 135 -0.09 20.10 3.20
C VAL A 135 1.24 20.81 3.50
N GLY A 136 2.04 21.01 2.48
CA GLY A 136 3.33 21.70 2.58
C GLY A 136 4.48 20.86 3.14
N TYR A 137 4.26 19.59 3.52
CA TYR A 137 5.34 18.70 3.92
C TYR A 137 6.09 18.18 2.69
N ASP A 138 7.37 18.51 2.58
CA ASP A 138 8.20 18.08 1.44
C ASP A 138 8.93 16.77 1.75
N LEU A 139 8.44 15.68 1.18
CA LEU A 139 9.06 14.36 1.28
C LEU A 139 10.34 14.21 0.44
N SER A 140 10.64 15.13 -0.48
CA SER A 140 11.91 15.09 -1.22
C SER A 140 13.11 15.42 -0.32
N THR A 141 12.87 16.20 0.74
CA THR A 141 13.91 16.66 1.68
C THR A 141 13.75 16.06 3.07
N ASN A 142 12.52 15.68 3.46
CA ASN A 142 12.22 15.20 4.81
C ASN A 142 11.75 13.75 4.80
N THR A 143 12.05 13.02 5.88
CA THR A 143 11.51 11.68 6.13
C THR A 143 10.29 11.77 7.04
N LEU A 144 9.15 11.27 6.59
CA LEU A 144 8.01 11.04 7.46
C LEU A 144 8.17 9.67 8.11
N SER A 145 8.08 9.62 9.44
CA SER A 145 8.15 8.37 10.22
C SER A 145 6.88 8.20 11.03
N ILE A 146 6.30 7.01 11.00
CA ILE A 146 5.16 6.64 11.82
C ILE A 146 5.43 5.32 12.55
N THR A 147 4.87 5.19 13.75
CA THR A 147 4.98 3.98 14.59
C THR A 147 3.60 3.39 14.81
N PRO A 148 3.15 2.47 13.96
CA PRO A 148 1.77 1.95 14.03
C PRO A 148 1.52 0.98 15.19
N GLY A 149 2.56 0.58 15.95
CA GLY A 149 2.46 -0.38 17.05
C GLY A 149 2.36 -1.85 16.62
N TYR A 150 2.24 -2.12 15.34
CA TYR A 150 2.17 -3.44 14.72
C TYR A 150 2.69 -3.34 13.27
N ASN A 151 2.82 -4.48 12.58
CA ASN A 151 3.21 -4.50 11.17
C ASN A 151 1.94 -4.47 10.28
N PRO A 152 1.54 -3.31 9.75
CA PRO A 152 0.30 -3.16 8.99
C PRO A 152 0.43 -3.61 7.55
N TRP A 153 -0.70 -3.86 6.91
CA TRP A 153 -0.84 -3.85 5.46
C TRP A 153 -0.97 -2.40 4.97
N ILE A 154 -0.12 -2.00 4.06
CA ILE A 154 -0.08 -0.67 3.46
C ILE A 154 -0.80 -0.73 2.11
N CYS A 155 -1.74 0.16 1.86
CA CYS A 155 -2.42 0.26 0.56
C CYS A 155 -1.48 0.87 -0.48
N ILE A 156 -0.69 0.03 -1.15
CA ILE A 156 0.34 0.49 -2.09
C ILE A 156 -0.22 0.97 -3.43
N SER A 157 -1.46 0.62 -3.78
CA SER A 157 -2.15 1.23 -4.93
C SER A 157 -2.42 2.73 -4.76
N GLN A 158 -2.30 3.25 -3.53
CA GLN A 158 -2.32 4.68 -3.22
C GLN A 158 -0.91 5.32 -3.21
N ALA A 159 0.14 4.57 -3.51
CA ALA A 159 1.51 5.07 -3.50
C ALA A 159 1.97 5.37 -4.95
N PRO A 160 1.86 6.61 -5.43
CA PRO A 160 2.26 6.96 -6.79
C PRO A 160 3.78 6.82 -6.96
N GLY A 161 4.17 6.47 -8.16
CA GLY A 161 5.56 6.41 -8.57
C GLY A 161 5.68 5.99 -10.03
N ASN A 162 6.83 6.32 -10.59
CA ASN A 162 7.18 5.98 -11.95
C ASN A 162 8.65 5.59 -12.02
N TYR A 163 8.93 4.64 -12.88
CA TYR A 163 10.26 4.19 -13.24
C TYR A 163 10.33 4.05 -14.75
N SER A 164 11.25 4.77 -15.37
CA SER A 164 11.47 4.74 -16.81
C SER A 164 12.87 4.21 -17.08
N PRO A 165 13.02 2.90 -17.33
CA PRO A 165 14.27 2.36 -17.85
C PRO A 165 14.35 2.78 -19.32
N ASP A 166 15.27 3.69 -19.62
CA ASP A 166 15.64 4.00 -21.00
C ASP A 166 16.90 3.18 -21.33
N PRO A 167 16.84 2.19 -22.21
CA PRO A 167 18.01 1.41 -22.58
C PRO A 167 19.09 2.25 -23.30
N GLU A 168 18.70 3.39 -23.87
CA GLU A 168 19.60 4.32 -24.59
C GLU A 168 19.86 5.62 -23.85
N GLY A 169 19.14 5.84 -22.73
CA GLY A 169 19.19 7.06 -21.95
C GLY A 169 19.39 6.84 -20.45
N PRO A 170 19.50 7.92 -19.72
CA PRO A 170 19.71 7.84 -18.29
C PRO A 170 18.43 7.50 -17.54
N LEU A 171 18.54 6.57 -16.60
CA LEU A 171 17.48 6.15 -15.68
C LEU A 171 16.71 7.33 -15.05
N GLY A 172 15.40 7.36 -15.25
CA GLY A 172 14.48 8.32 -14.63
C GLY A 172 13.50 7.64 -13.69
N TYR A 173 13.31 8.21 -12.50
CA TYR A 173 12.31 7.74 -11.56
C TYR A 173 11.81 8.84 -10.62
N SER A 174 10.60 8.70 -10.12
CA SER A 174 10.05 9.50 -9.02
C SER A 174 8.91 8.77 -8.31
N GLY A 175 8.77 8.93 -7.00
CA GLY A 175 7.68 8.36 -6.25
C GLY A 175 7.96 8.13 -4.77
N PHE A 176 6.98 7.53 -4.08
CA PHE A 176 7.12 7.15 -2.68
C PHE A 176 8.02 5.93 -2.52
N GLN A 177 9.05 6.07 -1.73
CA GLN A 177 9.83 4.97 -1.21
C GLN A 177 9.50 4.76 0.26
N PHE A 178 9.24 3.51 0.62
CA PHE A 178 8.97 3.09 1.99
C PHE A 178 10.15 2.28 2.52
N LYS A 179 10.39 2.45 3.81
CA LYS A 179 11.31 1.64 4.60
C LYS A 179 10.58 1.15 5.84
N TRP A 180 10.61 -0.15 6.08
CA TRP A 180 10.21 -0.75 7.35
C TRP A 180 11.44 -1.02 8.19
N THR A 181 11.48 -0.50 9.42
CA THR A 181 12.61 -0.67 10.34
C THR A 181 12.46 -1.87 11.27
N GLY A 182 11.32 -2.56 11.22
CA GLY A 182 10.89 -3.56 12.21
C GLY A 182 9.83 -3.03 13.18
N SER A 183 9.72 -1.71 13.33
CA SER A 183 8.74 -1.05 14.22
C SER A 183 8.14 0.23 13.64
N GLN A 184 8.81 0.84 12.66
CA GLN A 184 8.39 2.10 12.05
C GLN A 184 8.29 1.96 10.53
N ILE A 185 7.31 2.66 9.96
CA ILE A 185 7.27 2.95 8.53
C ILE A 185 7.89 4.32 8.32
N GLN A 186 8.94 4.38 7.53
CA GLN A 186 9.56 5.61 7.06
C GLN A 186 9.24 5.82 5.59
N ILE A 187 8.95 7.05 5.19
CA ILE A 187 8.54 7.40 3.84
C ILE A 187 9.33 8.61 3.37
N ARG A 188 9.82 8.52 2.14
CA ARG A 188 10.42 9.63 1.41
C ARG A 188 9.96 9.63 -0.03
N TRP A 189 10.07 10.79 -0.67
CA TRP A 189 10.01 10.91 -2.11
C TRP A 189 11.40 10.76 -2.70
N VAL A 190 11.55 9.82 -3.61
CA VAL A 190 12.77 9.66 -4.40
C VAL A 190 12.55 10.18 -5.81
N GLN A 191 13.56 10.82 -6.38
CA GLN A 191 13.55 11.20 -7.79
C GLN A 191 14.97 11.24 -8.37
N ALA A 192 15.04 10.90 -9.63
CA ALA A 192 16.16 11.18 -10.50
C ALA A 192 15.61 11.58 -11.87
N ARG A 193 15.96 12.77 -12.34
CA ARG A 193 15.54 13.34 -13.65
C ARG A 193 14.01 13.42 -13.85
N GLN A 194 13.24 13.33 -12.78
CA GLN A 194 11.79 13.45 -12.75
C GLN A 194 11.37 14.43 -11.65
N ARG A 195 10.07 14.62 -11.47
CA ARG A 195 9.50 15.65 -10.59
C ARG A 195 9.75 15.38 -9.11
N THR A 196 9.99 16.45 -8.37
CA THR A 196 10.03 16.45 -6.89
C THR A 196 8.64 16.30 -6.31
N TYR A 197 8.56 15.95 -5.01
CA TYR A 197 7.27 15.86 -4.31
C TYR A 197 6.46 17.16 -4.36
N PRO A 198 7.02 18.36 -4.06
CA PRO A 198 6.28 19.60 -4.14
C PRO A 198 5.76 19.97 -5.54
N GLN A 199 6.47 19.54 -6.59
CA GLN A 199 6.01 19.79 -7.96
C GLN A 199 4.74 19.00 -8.34
N LEU A 200 4.44 17.91 -7.63
CA LEU A 200 3.27 17.07 -7.89
C LEU A 200 2.16 17.27 -6.86
N PHE A 201 2.51 17.50 -5.59
CA PHE A 201 1.58 17.47 -4.46
C PHE A 201 1.57 18.77 -3.64
N SER A 202 2.12 19.86 -4.16
CA SER A 202 2.05 21.16 -3.54
C SER A 202 0.59 21.55 -3.25
N GLY A 203 0.28 21.85 -1.99
CA GLY A 203 -1.06 22.24 -1.56
C GLY A 203 -2.06 21.11 -1.34
N ILE A 204 -1.64 19.85 -1.45
CA ILE A 204 -2.50 18.66 -1.26
C ILE A 204 -2.02 17.89 -0.02
N ALA A 205 -2.94 17.60 0.91
CA ALA A 205 -2.70 16.57 1.93
C ALA A 205 -2.86 15.19 1.29
N TYR A 206 -1.93 14.28 1.55
CA TYR A 206 -1.98 12.93 0.98
C TYR A 206 -2.18 11.88 2.06
N LYS A 207 -3.00 10.87 1.79
CA LYS A 207 -3.30 9.80 2.74
C LYS A 207 -3.11 8.43 2.09
N ILE A 208 -2.48 7.51 2.83
CA ILE A 208 -2.31 6.12 2.45
C ILE A 208 -2.90 5.25 3.57
N ALA A 209 -3.85 4.40 3.24
CA ALA A 209 -4.53 3.58 4.22
C ALA A 209 -3.62 2.47 4.77
N LEU A 210 -3.75 2.24 6.08
CA LEU A 210 -3.19 1.12 6.80
C LEU A 210 -4.31 0.19 7.25
N ALA A 211 -4.12 -1.11 7.08
CA ALA A 211 -5.13 -2.10 7.41
C ALA A 211 -4.57 -3.31 8.16
N GLN A 212 -5.48 -4.03 8.78
CA GLN A 212 -5.29 -5.40 9.24
C GLN A 212 -6.25 -6.33 8.53
N PHE A 213 -5.81 -7.55 8.28
CA PHE A 213 -6.66 -8.67 7.88
C PHE A 213 -6.59 -9.72 8.98
N THR A 214 -7.73 -10.10 9.51
CA THR A 214 -7.81 -11.10 10.59
C THR A 214 -7.46 -12.48 10.00
N GLY A 215 -6.37 -13.09 10.45
CA GLY A 215 -5.89 -14.38 9.96
C GLY A 215 -4.76 -14.33 8.94
N TYR A 216 -4.20 -13.13 8.67
CA TYR A 216 -3.07 -12.94 7.75
C TYR A 216 -1.97 -12.07 8.36
#